data_c67b56f3e5f55c748f310016fa5cb3a3
#
_entry.id   c67b56f3e5f55c748f310016fa5cb3a3
#
_cell.length_a   1.000
_cell.length_b   1.000
_cell.length_c   1.000
_cell.angle_alpha   90.00
_cell.angle_beta   90.00
_cell.angle_gamma   90.00
#
_symmetry.space_group_name_H-M   'P 1'
#
loop_
_entity.id
_entity.type
_entity.pdbx_description
1 polymer ?
#
loop_
_entity_poly.entity_id
_entity_poly.type
_entity_poly.pdbx_seq_one_letter_code
_entity_poly.pdbx_strand_id
1 'polypeptide(L)'
;MIANLPSLAGRFLASAIALAAFLPGYANAGEIAVQHAQGETILPDTPKKVLTFDLAALDTLDALGVEVAGVPSALIPDYLSKYEADGYAKIGSLFEPDFETVNAASPDLIIVAGRSAPQYEALSKIAPTIDLTIEPNNFLKGAQENARKLGMIFDKEDAAEELIDKLETSVATLQETAKGAGKGLIILTNGGKVSAYGPGSRFGWLHDDLGIAPAVADVEAATHGEAVSFEFILKTNPDWLFVVDRDSAVGNDGQSAKQTLDNELVAATTDAKEGNIYYADAARWYLVGGGMTALQAEVDAITKALRAAD
;
A
#
# COMPACT_ATOMS: atom_id res chain seq x y z
N MET A 1 -72.65 -70.18 9.01
CA MET A 1 -72.71 -68.95 8.19
C MET A 1 -71.44 -68.19 8.48
N ILE A 2 -70.56 -68.17 7.50
CA ILE A 2 -69.18 -67.76 7.64
C ILE A 2 -69.13 -66.33 7.08
N ALA A 3 -68.69 -65.35 7.90
CA ALA A 3 -68.44 -63.95 7.47
C ALA A 3 -66.95 -63.74 7.17
N ASN A 4 -66.69 -63.39 5.93
CA ASN A 4 -65.39 -63.01 5.46
C ASN A 4 -65.03 -61.59 5.88
N LEU A 5 -63.83 -61.38 6.46
CA LEU A 5 -63.23 -60.08 6.67
C LEU A 5 -62.11 -59.86 5.59
N PRO A 6 -62.06 -58.69 5.00
CA PRO A 6 -60.92 -58.37 4.05
C PRO A 6 -59.75 -57.84 4.82
N SER A 7 -58.59 -58.31 4.38
CA SER A 7 -57.23 -57.87 4.84
C SER A 7 -56.87 -56.53 4.30
N LEU A 8 -56.48 -55.57 5.15
CA LEU A 8 -55.87 -54.31 4.83
C LEU A 8 -54.33 -54.52 4.71
N ALA A 9 -53.83 -54.51 3.47
CA ALA A 9 -52.38 -54.44 3.21
C ALA A 9 -51.90 -52.99 3.32
N GLY A 10 -51.21 -52.68 4.41
CA GLY A 10 -50.55 -51.40 4.57
C GLY A 10 -49.27 -51.29 3.74
N ARG A 11 -49.25 -50.35 2.81
CA ARG A 11 -48.04 -49.99 2.07
C ARG A 11 -47.21 -49.03 2.93
N PHE A 12 -46.10 -49.48 3.48
CA PHE A 12 -45.06 -48.61 4.04
C PHE A 12 -44.24 -48.02 2.92
N LEU A 13 -44.37 -46.69 2.70
CA LEU A 13 -43.46 -45.90 1.88
C LEU A 13 -42.23 -45.59 2.73
N ALA A 14 -41.10 -46.24 2.45
CA ALA A 14 -39.84 -45.88 3.04
C ALA A 14 -39.26 -44.66 2.32
N SER A 15 -39.34 -43.49 2.95
CA SER A 15 -38.65 -42.30 2.50
C SER A 15 -37.16 -42.42 2.85
N ALA A 16 -36.32 -42.67 1.85
CA ALA A 16 -34.87 -42.59 1.99
C ALA A 16 -34.46 -41.11 2.03
N ILE A 17 -34.14 -40.59 3.20
CA ILE A 17 -33.48 -39.30 3.37
C ILE A 17 -32.01 -39.51 2.99
N ALA A 18 -31.60 -39.02 1.80
CA ALA A 18 -30.21 -38.93 1.42
C ALA A 18 -29.52 -37.83 2.27
N LEU A 19 -28.81 -38.27 3.31
CA LEU A 19 -27.94 -37.41 4.11
C LEU A 19 -26.69 -37.11 3.23
N ALA A 20 -26.67 -35.95 2.56
CA ALA A 20 -25.48 -35.43 1.89
C ALA A 20 -24.43 -35.17 2.96
N ALA A 21 -23.48 -36.05 3.11
CA ALA A 21 -22.32 -35.83 3.93
C ALA A 21 -21.49 -34.72 3.28
N PHE A 22 -21.55 -33.50 3.85
CA PHE A 22 -20.52 -32.49 3.66
C PHE A 22 -19.22 -33.07 4.23
N LEU A 23 -18.38 -33.62 3.37
CA LEU A 23 -17.00 -33.89 3.72
C LEU A 23 -16.32 -32.55 3.88
N PRO A 24 -15.78 -32.21 5.08
CA PRO A 24 -14.88 -31.08 5.18
C PRO A 24 -13.71 -31.40 4.25
N GLY A 25 -13.44 -30.50 3.29
CA GLY A 25 -12.23 -30.58 2.47
C GLY A 25 -11.06 -30.68 3.44
N TYR A 26 -10.25 -31.72 3.27
CA TYR A 26 -8.96 -31.81 3.94
C TYR A 26 -8.13 -30.65 3.38
N ALA A 27 -7.98 -29.56 4.16
CA ALA A 27 -6.90 -28.62 3.92
C ALA A 27 -5.60 -29.44 4.00
N ASN A 28 -4.87 -29.54 2.90
CA ASN A 28 -3.52 -30.09 2.94
C ASN A 28 -2.74 -29.24 3.96
N ALA A 29 -2.09 -29.88 4.92
CA ALA A 29 -1.25 -29.19 5.89
C ALA A 29 -0.01 -28.65 5.13
N GLY A 30 -0.14 -27.46 4.57
CA GLY A 30 0.87 -26.79 3.72
C GLY A 30 0.28 -25.76 2.76
N GLU A 31 -1.00 -25.85 2.37
CA GLU A 31 -1.62 -24.87 1.48
C GLU A 31 -1.97 -23.58 2.23
N ILE A 32 -1.52 -22.44 1.68
CA ILE A 32 -1.78 -21.10 2.21
C ILE A 32 -2.76 -20.38 1.30
N ALA A 33 -3.98 -20.12 1.78
CA ALA A 33 -4.98 -19.33 1.06
C ALA A 33 -4.78 -17.83 1.33
N VAL A 34 -4.46 -17.06 0.30
CA VAL A 34 -4.18 -15.63 0.40
C VAL A 34 -5.30 -14.83 -0.25
N GLN A 35 -6.06 -14.08 0.55
CA GLN A 35 -7.03 -13.11 0.06
C GLN A 35 -6.34 -11.80 -0.33
N HIS A 36 -6.63 -11.28 -1.54
CA HIS A 36 -6.00 -10.08 -2.08
C HIS A 36 -6.95 -9.31 -3.02
N ALA A 37 -6.50 -8.19 -3.58
CA ALA A 37 -7.38 -7.29 -4.35
C ALA A 37 -8.04 -7.95 -5.59
N GLN A 38 -7.44 -8.99 -6.18
CA GLN A 38 -8.01 -9.72 -7.33
C GLN A 38 -8.75 -11.02 -6.95
N GLY A 39 -8.93 -11.30 -5.65
CA GLY A 39 -9.60 -12.50 -5.18
C GLY A 39 -8.75 -13.35 -4.24
N GLU A 40 -8.64 -14.64 -4.50
CA GLU A 40 -7.89 -15.61 -3.68
C GLU A 40 -6.83 -16.32 -4.52
N THR A 41 -5.63 -16.44 -3.98
CA THR A 41 -4.56 -17.28 -4.53
C THR A 41 -4.17 -18.34 -3.49
N ILE A 42 -4.10 -19.60 -3.94
CA ILE A 42 -3.64 -20.72 -3.11
C ILE A 42 -2.16 -20.95 -3.39
N LEU A 43 -1.34 -20.85 -2.35
CA LEU A 43 0.07 -21.20 -2.39
C LEU A 43 0.23 -22.64 -1.87
N PRO A 44 0.92 -23.53 -2.58
CA PRO A 44 1.03 -24.94 -2.16
C PRO A 44 1.95 -25.14 -0.95
N ASP A 45 2.82 -24.18 -0.65
CA ASP A 45 3.77 -24.16 0.47
C ASP A 45 4.30 -22.73 0.65
N THR A 46 5.07 -22.46 1.71
CA THR A 46 5.78 -21.20 1.91
C THR A 46 6.71 -20.92 0.73
N PRO A 47 6.54 -19.78 -0.01
CA PRO A 47 7.32 -19.47 -1.20
C PRO A 47 8.80 -19.27 -0.86
N LYS A 48 9.70 -19.80 -1.70
CA LYS A 48 11.16 -19.66 -1.58
C LYS A 48 11.74 -18.71 -2.60
N LYS A 49 11.06 -18.54 -3.73
CA LYS A 49 11.49 -17.66 -4.82
C LYS A 49 10.41 -16.65 -5.13
N VAL A 50 10.55 -15.49 -4.53
CA VAL A 50 9.59 -14.39 -4.59
C VAL A 50 10.07 -13.33 -5.58
N LEU A 51 9.21 -12.94 -6.50
CA LEU A 51 9.40 -11.74 -7.32
C LEU A 51 8.40 -10.66 -6.89
N THR A 52 8.84 -9.44 -6.73
CA THR A 52 7.93 -8.32 -6.42
C THR A 52 8.10 -7.18 -7.40
N PHE A 53 6.99 -6.69 -7.94
CA PHE A 53 6.90 -5.46 -8.73
C PHE A 53 6.48 -4.26 -7.89
N ASP A 54 6.24 -4.48 -6.59
CA ASP A 54 5.79 -3.43 -5.67
C ASP A 54 6.85 -3.11 -4.62
N LEU A 55 7.17 -1.82 -4.49
CA LEU A 55 8.20 -1.38 -3.56
C LEU A 55 7.72 -1.32 -2.11
N ALA A 56 6.41 -1.20 -1.85
CA ALA A 56 5.86 -1.30 -0.51
C ALA A 56 5.93 -2.74 0.01
N ALA A 57 5.64 -3.72 -0.86
CA ALA A 57 5.83 -5.13 -0.54
C ALA A 57 7.31 -5.45 -0.34
N LEU A 58 8.22 -4.92 -1.17
CA LEU A 58 9.66 -5.09 -1.01
C LEU A 58 10.16 -4.55 0.34
N ASP A 59 9.75 -3.34 0.71
CA ASP A 59 10.06 -2.71 1.99
C ASP A 59 9.60 -3.57 3.19
N THR A 60 8.37 -4.05 3.13
CA THR A 60 7.80 -4.86 4.20
C THR A 60 8.46 -6.25 4.29
N LEU A 61 8.73 -6.91 3.15
CA LEU A 61 9.47 -8.18 3.10
C LEU A 61 10.87 -8.02 3.67
N ASP A 62 11.55 -6.91 3.34
CA ASP A 62 12.86 -6.57 3.90
C ASP A 62 12.83 -6.42 5.41
N ALA A 63 11.83 -5.70 5.93
CA ALA A 63 11.63 -5.52 7.37
C ALA A 63 11.32 -6.85 8.10
N LEU A 64 10.62 -7.78 7.43
CA LEU A 64 10.34 -9.12 7.95
C LEU A 64 11.53 -10.08 7.84
N GLY A 65 12.63 -9.67 7.19
CA GLY A 65 13.80 -10.51 6.94
C GLY A 65 13.53 -11.61 5.90
N VAL A 66 12.60 -11.37 4.97
CA VAL A 66 12.28 -12.27 3.86
C VAL A 66 13.05 -11.88 2.62
N GLU A 67 13.84 -12.82 2.10
CA GLU A 67 14.61 -12.60 0.87
C GLU A 67 13.72 -12.71 -0.37
N VAL A 68 13.96 -11.82 -1.35
CA VAL A 68 13.33 -11.85 -2.66
C VAL A 68 14.34 -12.25 -3.74
N ALA A 69 13.87 -12.88 -4.81
CA ALA A 69 14.72 -13.32 -5.92
C ALA A 69 14.77 -12.31 -7.07
N GLY A 70 13.78 -11.40 -7.15
CA GLY A 70 13.73 -10.40 -8.21
C GLY A 70 12.91 -9.18 -7.84
N VAL A 71 13.34 -8.05 -8.39
CA VAL A 71 12.85 -6.70 -8.10
C VAL A 71 12.78 -5.87 -9.38
N PRO A 72 12.10 -4.71 -9.39
CA PRO A 72 12.12 -3.78 -10.51
C PRO A 72 13.54 -3.33 -10.89
N SER A 73 13.73 -3.00 -12.16
CA SER A 73 15.04 -2.65 -12.73
C SER A 73 15.55 -1.26 -12.31
N ALA A 74 14.67 -0.40 -11.80
CA ALA A 74 14.98 0.97 -11.46
C ALA A 74 14.06 1.48 -10.34
N LEU A 75 14.38 2.67 -9.83
CA LEU A 75 13.61 3.37 -8.79
C LEU A 75 13.65 2.66 -7.43
N ILE A 76 14.65 1.86 -7.16
CA ILE A 76 14.89 1.29 -5.83
C ILE A 76 15.36 2.43 -4.90
N PRO A 77 14.67 2.68 -3.77
CA PRO A 77 15.12 3.70 -2.83
C PRO A 77 16.47 3.39 -2.20
N ASP A 78 17.24 4.41 -1.84
CA ASP A 78 18.58 4.25 -1.28
C ASP A 78 18.67 3.27 -0.11
N TYR A 79 17.68 3.29 0.79
CA TYR A 79 17.67 2.40 1.96
C TYR A 79 17.39 0.92 1.60
N LEU A 80 16.94 0.65 0.36
CA LEU A 80 16.77 -0.67 -0.23
C LEU A 80 17.82 -0.99 -1.30
N SER A 81 18.87 -0.18 -1.41
CA SER A 81 19.91 -0.29 -2.48
C SER A 81 20.62 -1.64 -2.55
N LYS A 82 20.58 -2.47 -1.47
CA LYS A 82 21.08 -3.86 -1.54
C LYS A 82 20.41 -4.66 -2.66
N TYR A 83 19.18 -4.34 -3.02
CA TYR A 83 18.43 -5.02 -4.09
C TYR A 83 18.85 -4.56 -5.51
N GLU A 84 19.72 -3.57 -5.64
CA GLU A 84 20.33 -3.21 -6.92
C GLU A 84 21.47 -4.17 -7.35
N ALA A 85 22.00 -4.97 -6.41
CA ALA A 85 23.07 -5.93 -6.69
C ALA A 85 22.66 -6.97 -7.74
N ASP A 86 23.68 -7.51 -8.45
CA ASP A 86 23.51 -8.51 -9.52
C ASP A 86 22.87 -9.82 -9.07
N GLY A 87 22.83 -10.09 -7.76
CA GLY A 87 22.17 -11.27 -7.18
C GLY A 87 20.65 -11.29 -7.30
N TYR A 88 20.02 -10.16 -7.59
CA TYR A 88 18.57 -10.02 -7.74
C TYR A 88 18.20 -9.87 -9.21
N ALA A 89 17.26 -10.72 -9.69
CA ALA A 89 16.78 -10.63 -11.06
C ALA A 89 16.09 -9.27 -11.31
N LYS A 90 16.44 -8.58 -12.41
CA LYS A 90 15.79 -7.34 -12.82
C LYS A 90 14.60 -7.69 -13.71
N ILE A 91 13.41 -7.73 -13.12
CA ILE A 91 12.18 -8.32 -13.70
C ILE A 91 11.35 -7.37 -14.55
N GLY A 92 11.86 -6.21 -14.90
CA GLY A 92 11.17 -5.16 -15.65
C GLY A 92 10.98 -3.89 -14.84
N SER A 93 10.08 -3.01 -15.25
CA SER A 93 9.75 -1.77 -14.53
C SER A 93 8.67 -1.98 -13.48
N LEU A 94 8.31 -0.92 -12.74
CA LEU A 94 7.15 -0.92 -11.82
C LEU A 94 5.81 -1.07 -12.54
N PHE A 95 5.77 -0.95 -13.86
CA PHE A 95 4.55 -0.98 -14.68
C PHE A 95 4.52 -2.14 -15.66
N GLU A 96 5.68 -2.47 -16.24
CA GLU A 96 5.82 -3.42 -17.34
C GLU A 96 6.81 -4.52 -16.98
N PRO A 97 6.32 -5.77 -16.79
CA PRO A 97 7.17 -6.93 -16.57
C PRO A 97 8.04 -7.26 -17.78
N ASP A 98 9.27 -7.70 -17.54
CA ASP A 98 10.03 -8.51 -18.49
C ASP A 98 9.60 -9.97 -18.33
N PHE A 99 8.60 -10.39 -19.11
CA PHE A 99 8.01 -11.73 -19.02
C PHE A 99 9.01 -12.85 -19.30
N GLU A 100 10.05 -12.60 -20.10
CA GLU A 100 11.09 -13.58 -20.36
C GLU A 100 11.94 -13.81 -19.10
N THR A 101 12.38 -12.75 -18.46
CA THR A 101 13.12 -12.79 -17.19
C THR A 101 12.28 -13.37 -16.07
N VAL A 102 11.00 -12.99 -15.94
CA VAL A 102 10.08 -13.53 -14.94
C VAL A 102 9.90 -15.05 -15.11
N ASN A 103 9.65 -15.51 -16.35
CA ASN A 103 9.47 -16.93 -16.63
C ASN A 103 10.77 -17.72 -16.40
N ALA A 104 11.92 -17.18 -16.80
CA ALA A 104 13.22 -17.81 -16.58
C ALA A 104 13.57 -17.94 -15.09
N ALA A 105 13.13 -16.98 -14.27
CA ALA A 105 13.31 -17.04 -12.82
C ALA A 105 12.53 -18.17 -12.16
N SER A 106 11.46 -18.68 -12.79
CA SER A 106 10.59 -19.74 -12.25
C SER A 106 10.19 -19.48 -10.79
N PRO A 107 9.44 -18.41 -10.51
CA PRO A 107 9.08 -18.00 -9.15
C PRO A 107 8.01 -18.92 -8.53
N ASP A 108 7.99 -18.97 -7.19
CA ASP A 108 6.94 -19.62 -6.40
C ASP A 108 5.81 -18.62 -6.07
N LEU A 109 6.13 -17.31 -6.06
CA LEU A 109 5.19 -16.22 -5.81
C LEU A 109 5.61 -14.98 -6.60
N ILE A 110 4.62 -14.32 -7.20
CA ILE A 110 4.75 -12.97 -7.77
C ILE A 110 3.86 -12.01 -6.98
N ILE A 111 4.39 -10.84 -6.61
CA ILE A 111 3.65 -9.80 -5.91
C ILE A 111 3.51 -8.59 -6.83
N VAL A 112 2.27 -8.18 -7.06
CA VAL A 112 1.92 -6.93 -7.75
C VAL A 112 1.14 -6.02 -6.81
N ALA A 113 1.09 -4.73 -7.11
CA ALA A 113 0.18 -3.78 -6.48
C ALA A 113 0.05 -2.52 -7.36
N GLY A 114 -0.96 -1.72 -7.16
CA GLY A 114 -1.16 -0.41 -7.75
C GLY A 114 -0.68 -0.27 -9.20
N ARG A 115 0.60 0.08 -9.38
CA ARG A 115 1.20 0.31 -10.72
C ARG A 115 1.29 -0.94 -11.56
N SER A 116 1.59 -2.07 -10.97
CA SER A 116 1.74 -3.37 -11.64
C SER A 116 0.46 -4.22 -11.62
N ALA A 117 -0.57 -3.84 -10.88
CA ALA A 117 -1.85 -4.56 -10.81
C ALA A 117 -2.50 -4.89 -12.17
N PRO A 118 -2.41 -4.03 -13.21
CA PRO A 118 -2.91 -4.37 -14.55
C PRO A 118 -2.25 -5.60 -15.17
N GLN A 119 -1.09 -6.01 -14.70
CA GLN A 119 -0.34 -7.18 -15.21
C GLN A 119 -0.68 -8.49 -14.45
N TYR A 120 -1.55 -8.42 -13.44
CA TYR A 120 -1.92 -9.56 -12.60
C TYR A 120 -2.34 -10.79 -13.42
N GLU A 121 -3.27 -10.63 -14.36
CA GLU A 121 -3.78 -11.75 -15.17
C GLU A 121 -2.68 -12.41 -16.03
N ALA A 122 -1.76 -11.62 -16.57
CA ALA A 122 -0.68 -12.13 -17.40
C ALA A 122 0.37 -12.87 -16.54
N LEU A 123 0.72 -12.32 -15.39
CA LEU A 123 1.69 -12.88 -14.46
C LEU A 123 1.16 -14.15 -13.78
N SER A 124 -0.14 -14.22 -13.47
CA SER A 124 -0.80 -15.41 -12.89
C SER A 124 -0.76 -16.64 -13.79
N LYS A 125 -0.48 -16.48 -15.08
CA LYS A 125 -0.26 -17.61 -16.02
C LYS A 125 1.14 -18.21 -15.89
N ILE A 126 2.06 -17.51 -15.23
CA ILE A 126 3.45 -17.95 -15.01
C ILE A 126 3.59 -18.62 -13.64
N ALA A 127 3.08 -17.96 -12.59
CA ALA A 127 3.17 -18.46 -11.21
C ALA A 127 2.02 -17.91 -10.34
N PRO A 128 1.78 -18.47 -9.15
CA PRO A 128 0.89 -17.88 -8.16
C PRO A 128 1.20 -16.39 -7.97
N THR A 129 0.19 -15.53 -8.12
CA THR A 129 0.34 -14.08 -8.05
C THR A 129 -0.66 -13.51 -7.07
N ILE A 130 -0.24 -12.55 -6.25
CA ILE A 130 -1.10 -11.80 -5.33
C ILE A 130 -1.04 -10.30 -5.64
N ASP A 131 -2.15 -9.61 -5.46
CA ASP A 131 -2.27 -8.17 -5.65
C ASP A 131 -2.47 -7.48 -4.30
N LEU A 132 -1.46 -6.75 -3.85
CA LEU A 132 -1.43 -6.03 -2.57
C LEU A 132 -1.81 -4.55 -2.73
N THR A 133 -2.59 -4.20 -3.74
CA THR A 133 -3.11 -2.83 -3.94
C THR A 133 -3.85 -2.35 -2.70
N ILE A 134 -3.51 -1.16 -2.25
CA ILE A 134 -4.14 -0.47 -1.11
C ILE A 134 -5.10 0.60 -1.66
N GLU A 135 -6.33 0.58 -1.18
CA GLU A 135 -7.31 1.63 -1.49
C GLU A 135 -6.97 2.92 -0.72
N PRO A 136 -6.99 4.10 -1.38
CA PRO A 136 -6.60 5.36 -0.76
C PRO A 136 -7.37 5.70 0.52
N ASN A 137 -8.67 5.39 0.57
CA ASN A 137 -9.54 5.64 1.73
C ASN A 137 -9.37 4.63 2.88
N ASN A 138 -8.46 3.68 2.76
CA ASN A 138 -8.14 2.67 3.77
C ASN A 138 -6.62 2.46 3.86
N PHE A 139 -5.84 3.55 3.73
CA PHE A 139 -4.42 3.44 3.41
C PHE A 139 -3.61 2.78 4.54
N LEU A 140 -3.65 3.34 5.74
CA LEU A 140 -2.86 2.83 6.87
C LEU A 140 -3.27 1.40 7.24
N LYS A 141 -4.57 1.16 7.34
CA LYS A 141 -5.11 -0.17 7.65
C LYS A 141 -4.78 -1.19 6.55
N GLY A 142 -4.87 -0.79 5.28
CA GLY A 142 -4.50 -1.64 4.14
C GLY A 142 -3.01 -2.02 4.16
N ALA A 143 -2.13 -1.09 4.54
CA ALA A 143 -0.70 -1.37 4.73
C ALA A 143 -0.47 -2.40 5.85
N GLN A 144 -1.13 -2.24 7.00
CA GLN A 144 -1.07 -3.20 8.12
C GLN A 144 -1.62 -4.58 7.72
N GLU A 145 -2.75 -4.63 7.00
CA GLU A 145 -3.32 -5.87 6.48
C GLU A 145 -2.37 -6.58 5.51
N ASN A 146 -1.67 -5.82 4.66
CA ASN A 146 -0.66 -6.39 3.77
C ASN A 146 0.57 -6.90 4.55
N ALA A 147 1.01 -6.21 5.60
CA ALA A 147 2.07 -6.69 6.48
C ALA A 147 1.67 -8.01 7.17
N ARG A 148 0.43 -8.13 7.68
CA ARG A 148 -0.10 -9.38 8.25
C ARG A 148 -0.16 -10.51 7.23
N LYS A 149 -0.61 -10.22 5.99
CA LYS A 149 -0.63 -11.22 4.90
C LYS A 149 0.77 -11.73 4.59
N LEU A 150 1.73 -10.83 4.47
CA LEU A 150 3.13 -11.22 4.25
C LEU A 150 3.68 -11.99 5.44
N GLY A 151 3.39 -11.57 6.69
CA GLY A 151 3.73 -12.33 7.89
C GLY A 151 3.19 -13.76 7.84
N MET A 152 1.92 -13.95 7.53
CA MET A 152 1.26 -15.26 7.41
C MET A 152 1.90 -16.12 6.30
N ILE A 153 2.19 -15.54 5.12
CA ILE A 153 2.78 -16.29 3.99
C ILE A 153 4.16 -16.83 4.34
N PHE A 154 4.94 -16.11 5.14
CA PHE A 154 6.35 -16.40 5.40
C PHE A 154 6.66 -16.87 6.83
N ASP A 155 5.65 -17.24 7.62
CA ASP A 155 5.79 -17.64 9.02
C ASP A 155 6.49 -16.53 9.86
N LYS A 156 6.07 -15.28 9.68
CA LYS A 156 6.60 -14.06 10.32
C LYS A 156 5.52 -13.22 11.00
N GLU A 157 4.44 -13.84 11.47
CA GLU A 157 3.30 -13.15 12.05
C GLU A 157 3.71 -12.27 13.24
N ASP A 158 4.52 -12.80 14.16
CA ASP A 158 5.00 -12.05 15.33
C ASP A 158 5.80 -10.82 14.91
N ALA A 159 6.68 -10.94 13.92
CA ALA A 159 7.47 -9.82 13.41
C ALA A 159 6.58 -8.78 12.70
N ALA A 160 5.56 -9.21 11.97
CA ALA A 160 4.60 -8.31 11.33
C ALA A 160 3.79 -7.52 12.37
N GLU A 161 3.30 -8.16 13.42
CA GLU A 161 2.58 -7.47 14.49
C GLU A 161 3.49 -6.51 15.26
N GLU A 162 4.76 -6.86 15.49
CA GLU A 162 5.74 -5.95 16.13
C GLU A 162 5.95 -4.67 15.32
N LEU A 163 6.05 -4.77 13.98
CA LEU A 163 6.13 -3.60 13.09
C LEU A 163 4.85 -2.76 13.14
N ILE A 164 3.69 -3.41 13.17
CA ILE A 164 2.39 -2.75 13.23
C ILE A 164 2.21 -2.02 14.56
N ASP A 165 2.45 -2.68 15.68
CA ASP A 165 2.32 -2.09 17.03
C ASP A 165 3.21 -0.85 17.19
N LYS A 166 4.44 -0.92 16.65
CA LYS A 166 5.37 0.20 16.65
C LYS A 166 4.83 1.38 15.84
N LEU A 167 4.32 1.11 14.62
CA LEU A 167 3.73 2.13 13.76
C LEU A 167 2.49 2.76 14.42
N GLU A 168 1.59 1.97 15.00
CA GLU A 168 0.40 2.47 15.70
C GLU A 168 0.74 3.39 16.87
N THR A 169 1.78 3.03 17.64
CA THR A 169 2.29 3.88 18.73
C THR A 169 2.79 5.23 18.21
N SER A 170 3.53 5.23 17.10
CA SER A 170 4.02 6.45 16.46
C SER A 170 2.87 7.29 15.86
N VAL A 171 1.90 6.64 15.22
CA VAL A 171 0.69 7.29 14.69
C VAL A 171 -0.09 7.97 15.81
N ALA A 172 -0.35 7.28 16.91
CA ALA A 172 -1.04 7.87 18.07
C ALA A 172 -0.29 9.09 18.62
N THR A 173 1.05 9.02 18.67
CA THR A 173 1.88 10.15 19.08
C THR A 173 1.77 11.34 18.13
N LEU A 174 1.76 11.07 16.81
CA LEU A 174 1.59 12.11 15.80
C LEU A 174 0.21 12.74 15.90
N GLN A 175 -0.86 11.94 16.02
CA GLN A 175 -2.23 12.44 16.16
C GLN A 175 -2.39 13.38 17.36
N GLU A 176 -1.74 13.10 18.50
CA GLU A 176 -1.75 14.01 19.63
C GLU A 176 -1.00 15.33 19.31
N THR A 177 0.16 15.23 18.66
CA THR A 177 0.95 16.40 18.24
C THR A 177 0.18 17.25 17.20
N ALA A 178 -0.52 16.62 16.28
CA ALA A 178 -1.28 17.29 15.21
C ALA A 178 -2.46 18.12 15.72
N LYS A 179 -2.99 17.85 16.92
CA LYS A 179 -4.12 18.62 17.49
C LYS A 179 -3.84 20.11 17.65
N GLY A 180 -2.59 20.52 17.81
CA GLY A 180 -2.17 21.91 17.93
C GLY A 180 -1.54 22.50 16.66
N ALA A 181 -1.24 21.68 15.66
CA ALA A 181 -0.40 22.08 14.53
C ALA A 181 -1.09 22.98 13.49
N GLY A 182 -2.42 23.18 13.57
CA GLY A 182 -3.16 23.92 12.55
C GLY A 182 -3.56 23.07 11.36
N LYS A 183 -3.71 23.69 10.17
CA LYS A 183 -4.22 23.05 8.95
C LYS A 183 -3.12 22.84 7.93
N GLY A 184 -3.08 21.64 7.36
CA GLY A 184 -2.12 21.24 6.32
C GLY A 184 -2.71 21.27 4.91
N LEU A 185 -1.92 21.67 3.93
CA LEU A 185 -2.16 21.47 2.51
C LEU A 185 -1.12 20.51 1.96
N ILE A 186 -1.57 19.46 1.27
CA ILE A 186 -0.68 18.50 0.59
C ILE A 186 -0.57 18.92 -0.88
N ILE A 187 0.64 19.06 -1.37
CA ILE A 187 0.91 19.30 -2.79
C ILE A 187 1.94 18.32 -3.35
N LEU A 188 1.83 18.08 -4.64
CA LEU A 188 2.86 17.38 -5.42
C LEU A 188 3.38 18.31 -6.50
N THR A 189 4.70 18.39 -6.64
CA THR A 189 5.36 19.10 -7.75
C THR A 189 5.77 18.12 -8.84
N ASN A 190 5.58 18.52 -10.10
CA ASN A 190 5.94 17.73 -11.28
C ASN A 190 6.18 18.66 -12.47
N GLY A 191 7.42 18.76 -12.95
CA GLY A 191 7.80 19.59 -14.10
C GLY A 191 7.43 21.07 -13.93
N GLY A 192 7.60 21.63 -12.74
CA GLY A 192 7.25 23.02 -12.40
C GLY A 192 5.75 23.27 -12.21
N LYS A 193 4.90 22.23 -12.27
CA LYS A 193 3.46 22.30 -11.99
C LYS A 193 3.17 21.79 -10.59
N VAL A 194 2.02 22.18 -10.05
CA VAL A 194 1.57 21.80 -8.71
C VAL A 194 0.18 21.17 -8.77
N SER A 195 -0.01 20.07 -8.06
CA SER A 195 -1.31 19.46 -7.81
C SER A 195 -1.56 19.38 -6.31
N ALA A 196 -2.78 19.69 -5.86
CA ALA A 196 -3.21 19.56 -4.47
C ALA A 196 -3.87 18.18 -4.23
N TYR A 197 -3.76 17.69 -3.01
CA TYR A 197 -4.36 16.44 -2.56
C TYR A 197 -5.12 16.68 -1.26
N GLY A 198 -6.34 16.18 -1.19
CA GLY A 198 -7.21 16.28 -0.01
C GLY A 198 -7.48 14.92 0.63
N PRO A 199 -8.37 14.87 1.64
CA PRO A 199 -8.85 13.63 2.25
C PRO A 199 -9.36 12.64 1.20
N GLY A 200 -9.16 11.33 1.44
CA GLY A 200 -9.57 10.26 0.52
C GLY A 200 -8.75 10.15 -0.76
N SER A 201 -7.79 11.05 -1.01
CA SER A 201 -6.89 10.98 -2.16
C SER A 201 -5.66 10.09 -1.87
N ARG A 202 -4.82 9.89 -2.88
CA ARG A 202 -3.60 9.09 -2.77
C ARG A 202 -2.70 9.44 -1.58
N PHE A 203 -2.62 10.71 -1.20
CA PHE A 203 -1.83 11.17 -0.06
C PHE A 203 -2.71 11.63 1.10
N GLY A 204 -4.04 11.44 0.98
CA GLY A 204 -5.02 11.87 1.97
C GLY A 204 -4.89 11.23 3.34
N TRP A 205 -4.16 10.11 3.44
CA TRP A 205 -3.86 9.44 4.71
C TRP A 205 -3.20 10.36 5.75
N LEU A 206 -2.52 11.44 5.32
CA LEU A 206 -2.02 12.48 6.22
C LEU A 206 -3.17 13.13 7.02
N HIS A 207 -4.31 13.33 6.38
CA HIS A 207 -5.52 13.88 7.01
C HIS A 207 -6.34 12.78 7.68
N ASP A 208 -6.62 11.71 6.94
CA ASP A 208 -7.56 10.67 7.31
C ASP A 208 -7.04 9.78 8.45
N ASP A 209 -5.74 9.43 8.40
CA ASP A 209 -5.11 8.52 9.36
C ASP A 209 -4.23 9.25 10.39
N LEU A 210 -3.52 10.32 10.01
CA LEU A 210 -2.57 10.99 10.91
C LEU A 210 -3.16 12.20 11.65
N GLY A 211 -4.38 12.61 11.30
CA GLY A 211 -5.14 13.61 12.05
C GLY A 211 -4.73 15.07 11.81
N ILE A 212 -3.92 15.36 10.79
CA ILE A 212 -3.63 16.74 10.38
C ILE A 212 -4.85 17.32 9.70
N ALA A 213 -5.44 18.37 10.26
CA ALA A 213 -6.64 19.01 9.72
C ALA A 213 -6.39 19.53 8.29
N PRO A 214 -7.26 19.25 7.29
CA PRO A 214 -7.06 19.74 5.94
C PRO A 214 -7.29 21.26 5.87
N ALA A 215 -6.42 21.98 5.16
CA ALA A 215 -6.60 23.41 4.89
C ALA A 215 -7.74 23.64 3.88
N VAL A 216 -7.98 22.67 2.98
CA VAL A 216 -9.10 22.64 2.03
C VAL A 216 -9.72 21.26 2.08
N ALA A 217 -11.02 21.18 2.38
CA ALA A 217 -11.73 19.88 2.48
C ALA A 217 -12.20 19.36 1.11
N ASP A 218 -12.48 20.26 0.16
CA ASP A 218 -13.14 19.95 -1.10
C ASP A 218 -12.14 19.84 -2.28
N VAL A 219 -10.91 19.39 -2.02
CA VAL A 219 -9.96 19.03 -3.09
C VAL A 219 -10.40 17.71 -3.72
N GLU A 220 -10.47 17.65 -5.05
CA GLU A 220 -10.90 16.45 -5.75
C GLU A 220 -10.00 15.24 -5.38
N ALA A 221 -10.62 14.16 -4.91
CA ALA A 221 -9.93 12.91 -4.56
C ALA A 221 -9.53 12.13 -5.83
N ALA A 222 -8.68 12.73 -6.66
CA ALA A 222 -8.17 12.12 -7.88
C ALA A 222 -6.80 11.45 -7.64
N THR A 223 -6.52 10.39 -8.40
CA THR A 223 -5.23 9.67 -8.34
C THR A 223 -4.03 10.59 -8.61
N HIS A 224 -4.22 11.62 -9.46
CA HIS A 224 -3.19 12.59 -9.84
C HIS A 224 -3.32 13.93 -9.12
N GLY A 225 -4.25 14.05 -8.18
CA GLY A 225 -4.58 15.29 -7.49
C GLY A 225 -5.31 16.30 -8.39
N GLU A 226 -5.68 17.41 -7.81
CA GLU A 226 -6.27 18.56 -8.51
C GLU A 226 -5.17 19.55 -8.91
N ALA A 227 -5.06 19.88 -10.21
CA ALA A 227 -4.08 20.87 -10.67
C ALA A 227 -4.41 22.25 -10.13
N VAL A 228 -3.46 22.87 -9.44
CA VAL A 228 -3.66 24.16 -8.77
C VAL A 228 -2.58 25.17 -9.17
N SER A 229 -2.84 26.45 -8.92
CA SER A 229 -1.88 27.52 -9.13
C SER A 229 -1.21 27.95 -7.80
N PHE A 230 -0.16 28.76 -7.88
CA PHE A 230 0.47 29.35 -6.68
C PHE A 230 -0.48 30.34 -5.99
N GLU A 231 -1.38 31.02 -6.74
CA GLU A 231 -2.43 31.86 -6.16
C GLU A 231 -3.42 31.05 -5.32
N PHE A 232 -3.68 29.78 -5.69
CA PHE A 232 -4.49 28.89 -4.87
C PHE A 232 -3.78 28.62 -3.52
N ILE A 233 -2.48 28.33 -3.53
CA ILE A 233 -1.71 28.12 -2.28
C ILE A 233 -1.75 29.38 -1.42
N LEU A 234 -1.51 30.56 -2.01
CA LEU A 234 -1.57 31.84 -1.32
C LEU A 234 -2.96 32.10 -0.70
N LYS A 235 -4.03 31.85 -1.47
CA LYS A 235 -5.42 32.06 -1.00
C LYS A 235 -5.79 31.08 0.10
N THR A 236 -5.35 29.81 0.00
CA THR A 236 -5.56 28.79 1.01
C THR A 236 -4.83 29.16 2.31
N ASN A 237 -3.62 29.68 2.20
CA ASN A 237 -2.76 30.12 3.30
C ASN A 237 -2.73 29.10 4.45
N PRO A 238 -2.22 27.87 4.22
CA PRO A 238 -2.20 26.84 5.24
C PRO A 238 -1.21 27.16 6.36
N ASP A 239 -1.35 26.49 7.51
CA ASP A 239 -0.37 26.56 8.59
C ASP A 239 0.83 25.66 8.28
N TRP A 240 0.61 24.57 7.53
CA TRP A 240 1.62 23.63 7.05
C TRP A 240 1.46 23.34 5.57
N LEU A 241 2.58 23.31 4.83
CA LEU A 241 2.64 22.85 3.45
C LEU A 241 3.43 21.54 3.38
N PHE A 242 2.77 20.43 3.03
CA PHE A 242 3.39 19.12 2.84
C PHE A 242 3.66 18.91 1.37
N VAL A 243 4.93 18.73 1.00
CA VAL A 243 5.38 18.76 -0.39
C VAL A 243 5.97 17.42 -0.81
N VAL A 244 5.40 16.82 -1.86
CA VAL A 244 5.92 15.63 -2.52
C VAL A 244 6.59 16.02 -3.84
N ASP A 245 7.89 15.78 -3.97
CA ASP A 245 8.66 16.07 -5.18
C ASP A 245 8.68 14.83 -6.09
N ARG A 246 7.78 14.81 -7.10
CA ARG A 246 7.69 13.67 -8.01
C ARG A 246 8.94 13.53 -8.89
N ASP A 247 9.49 14.64 -9.36
CA ASP A 247 10.65 14.58 -10.26
C ASP A 247 11.85 13.97 -9.53
N SER A 248 12.08 14.36 -8.28
CA SER A 248 13.06 13.74 -7.40
C SER A 248 12.78 12.23 -7.17
N ALA A 249 11.52 11.86 -6.94
CA ALA A 249 11.14 10.46 -6.70
C ALA A 249 11.46 9.52 -7.89
N VAL A 250 11.28 10.02 -9.11
CA VAL A 250 11.47 9.20 -10.34
C VAL A 250 12.81 9.46 -11.04
N GLY A 251 13.73 10.19 -10.39
CA GLY A 251 15.05 10.47 -10.93
C GLY A 251 15.05 11.34 -12.18
N ASN A 252 14.06 12.21 -12.35
CA ASN A 252 14.03 13.16 -13.45
C ASN A 252 14.93 14.37 -13.15
N ASP A 253 15.72 14.79 -14.13
CA ASP A 253 16.49 16.03 -14.10
C ASP A 253 15.54 17.24 -14.30
N GLY A 254 14.60 17.43 -13.38
CA GLY A 254 13.63 18.52 -13.40
C GLY A 254 13.93 19.62 -12.39
N GLN A 255 13.05 20.62 -12.36
CA GLN A 255 13.07 21.64 -11.32
C GLN A 255 12.64 21.01 -10.00
N SER A 256 13.48 21.07 -8.96
CA SER A 256 13.13 20.53 -7.65
C SER A 256 11.91 21.24 -7.06
N ALA A 257 11.22 20.56 -6.14
CA ALA A 257 10.08 21.18 -5.43
C ALA A 257 10.49 22.50 -4.77
N LYS A 258 11.66 22.57 -4.16
CA LYS A 258 12.19 23.81 -3.55
C LYS A 258 12.31 24.94 -4.56
N GLN A 259 12.84 24.66 -5.76
CA GLN A 259 12.95 25.66 -6.83
C GLN A 259 11.58 26.06 -7.39
N THR A 260 10.65 25.09 -7.52
CA THR A 260 9.28 25.32 -7.99
C THR A 260 8.51 26.26 -7.04
N LEU A 261 8.71 26.09 -5.73
CA LEU A 261 8.01 26.86 -4.69
C LEU A 261 8.75 28.17 -4.32
N ASP A 262 9.93 28.41 -4.85
CA ASP A 262 10.69 29.66 -4.63
C ASP A 262 10.11 30.81 -5.47
N ASN A 263 8.99 31.36 -5.01
CA ASN A 263 8.31 32.48 -5.65
C ASN A 263 7.58 33.37 -4.62
N GLU A 264 7.28 34.61 -5.00
CA GLU A 264 6.69 35.62 -4.12
C GLU A 264 5.31 35.20 -3.53
N LEU A 265 4.53 34.42 -4.26
CA LEU A 265 3.19 34.00 -3.81
C LEU A 265 3.31 32.98 -2.67
N VAL A 266 4.16 31.96 -2.81
CA VAL A 266 4.42 30.98 -1.75
C VAL A 266 5.12 31.66 -0.57
N ALA A 267 6.11 32.52 -0.80
CA ALA A 267 6.81 33.24 0.26
C ALA A 267 5.90 34.17 1.09
N ALA A 268 4.72 34.53 0.56
CA ALA A 268 3.74 35.36 1.26
C ALA A 268 2.80 34.55 2.19
N THR A 269 2.80 33.22 2.14
CA THR A 269 1.96 32.33 2.97
C THR A 269 2.43 32.26 4.42
N THR A 270 1.57 31.78 5.31
CA THR A 270 1.88 31.57 6.74
C THR A 270 2.93 30.47 6.91
N ASP A 271 2.74 29.30 6.27
CA ASP A 271 3.67 28.17 6.32
C ASP A 271 5.09 28.56 5.90
N ALA A 272 5.24 29.36 4.84
CA ALA A 272 6.55 29.81 4.38
C ALA A 272 7.23 30.78 5.34
N LYS A 273 6.46 31.73 5.94
CA LYS A 273 6.99 32.71 6.91
C LYS A 273 7.41 32.08 8.22
N GLU A 274 6.70 31.03 8.65
CA GLU A 274 6.97 30.30 9.89
C GLU A 274 7.96 29.17 9.71
N GLY A 275 8.32 28.82 8.46
CA GLY A 275 9.23 27.71 8.14
C GLY A 275 8.56 26.34 8.17
N ASN A 276 7.24 26.29 8.07
CA ASN A 276 6.42 25.09 8.15
C ASN A 276 6.17 24.43 6.78
N ILE A 277 7.17 24.49 5.88
CA ILE A 277 7.15 23.73 4.62
C ILE A 277 7.88 22.41 4.85
N TYR A 278 7.13 21.31 4.94
CA TYR A 278 7.66 19.97 5.08
C TYR A 278 7.87 19.33 3.70
N TYR A 279 9.12 19.09 3.33
CA TYR A 279 9.47 18.34 2.13
C TYR A 279 9.58 16.86 2.49
N ALA A 280 8.60 16.06 2.06
CA ALA A 280 8.56 14.64 2.30
C ALA A 280 9.72 13.90 1.59
N ASP A 281 10.13 12.75 2.12
CA ASP A 281 11.00 11.84 1.36
C ASP A 281 10.24 11.37 0.11
N ALA A 282 10.71 11.84 -1.03
CA ALA A 282 10.00 11.67 -2.30
C ALA A 282 9.83 10.19 -2.67
N ALA A 283 10.84 9.35 -2.43
CA ALA A 283 10.79 7.93 -2.73
C ALA A 283 9.80 7.21 -1.80
N ARG A 284 9.84 7.48 -0.49
CA ARG A 284 8.93 6.87 0.49
C ARG A 284 7.48 7.22 0.23
N TRP A 285 7.19 8.50 -0.05
CA TRP A 285 5.82 8.92 -0.33
C TRP A 285 5.31 8.49 -1.70
N TYR A 286 6.14 8.71 -2.73
CA TYR A 286 5.67 8.54 -4.10
C TYR A 286 5.83 7.12 -4.63
N LEU A 287 6.91 6.41 -4.30
CA LEU A 287 7.23 5.09 -4.85
C LEU A 287 6.84 3.94 -3.92
N VAL A 288 7.19 4.03 -2.64
CA VAL A 288 6.98 2.95 -1.66
C VAL A 288 5.58 3.01 -1.06
N GLY A 289 5.14 4.18 -0.60
CA GLY A 289 3.81 4.35 -0.01
C GLY A 289 3.60 3.48 1.23
N GLY A 290 2.84 2.39 1.09
CA GLY A 290 2.37 1.52 2.18
C GLY A 290 3.39 0.53 2.78
N GLY A 291 4.70 0.67 2.50
CA GLY A 291 5.74 -0.16 3.12
C GLY A 291 5.93 0.20 4.60
N MET A 292 6.11 -0.80 5.45
CA MET A 292 6.12 -0.62 6.91
C MET A 292 7.29 0.23 7.40
N THR A 293 8.50 0.07 6.82
CA THR A 293 9.67 0.88 7.15
C THR A 293 9.50 2.32 6.67
N ALA A 294 8.98 2.51 5.46
CA ALA A 294 8.71 3.83 4.90
C ALA A 294 7.68 4.59 5.74
N LEU A 295 6.54 3.97 6.06
CA LEU A 295 5.49 4.57 6.89
C LEU A 295 6.01 4.96 8.27
N GLN A 296 6.75 4.06 8.95
CA GLN A 296 7.35 4.37 10.24
C GLN A 296 8.26 5.60 10.18
N ALA A 297 9.14 5.64 9.17
CA ALA A 297 10.06 6.76 9.01
C ALA A 297 9.36 8.09 8.72
N GLU A 298 8.31 8.07 7.91
CA GLU A 298 7.54 9.28 7.58
C GLU A 298 6.72 9.78 8.78
N VAL A 299 6.05 8.89 9.50
CA VAL A 299 5.30 9.27 10.73
C VAL A 299 6.23 9.90 11.76
N ASP A 300 7.42 9.31 11.96
CA ASP A 300 8.42 9.83 12.90
C ASP A 300 8.97 11.18 12.43
N ALA A 301 9.23 11.36 11.12
CA ALA A 301 9.74 12.60 10.55
C ALA A 301 8.71 13.76 10.64
N ILE A 302 7.44 13.48 10.32
CA ILE A 302 6.36 14.47 10.46
C ILE A 302 6.18 14.86 11.92
N THR A 303 6.15 13.89 12.85
CA THR A 303 6.05 14.16 14.29
C THR A 303 7.18 15.08 14.76
N LYS A 304 8.41 14.81 14.31
CA LYS A 304 9.57 15.65 14.63
C LYS A 304 9.43 17.06 14.05
N ALA A 305 8.94 17.20 12.82
CA ALA A 305 8.74 18.49 12.17
C ALA A 305 7.71 19.34 12.93
N LEU A 306 6.55 18.76 13.26
CA LEU A 306 5.50 19.44 14.01
C LEU A 306 5.99 19.94 15.37
N ARG A 307 6.72 19.11 16.11
CA ARG A 307 7.29 19.47 17.43
C ARG A 307 8.39 20.53 17.38
N ALA A 308 9.04 20.70 16.25
CA ALA A 308 10.09 21.71 16.09
C ALA A 308 9.53 23.12 15.82
N ALA A 309 8.26 23.21 15.43
CA ALA A 309 7.55 24.45 15.20
C ALA A 309 6.80 24.99 16.46
N ASP A 310 6.61 24.15 17.48
CA ASP A 310 6.07 24.53 18.81
C ASP A 310 7.15 25.24 19.64
#